data_4a895ec0da297ea7ce10c792f4a9fd13
#
_entry.id   4a895ec0da297ea7ce10c792f4a9fd13
#
_cell.length_a   1.000
_cell.length_b   1.000
_cell.length_c   1.000
_cell.angle_alpha   90.00
_cell.angle_beta   90.00
_cell.angle_gamma   90.00
#
_symmetry.space_group_name_H-M   'P 1'
#
loop_
_entity.id
_entity.type
_entity.pdbx_description
1 polymer ?
#
loop_
_entity_poly.entity_id
_entity_poly.type
_entity_poly.pdbx_seq_one_letter_code
_entity_poly.pdbx_strand_id
1 'polypeptide(L)' 'MDINEIIMYEQGDLSDDDTIVLFQELIDSGDAWKLQGHYGRQAASLIEAGLCHKAGEAH' A
#
# COMPACT_ATOMS: atom_id res chain seq x y z
N MET A 1 8.42 -2.95 -7.40
CA MET A 1 8.34 -2.30 -6.08
C MET A 1 9.71 -1.80 -5.67
N ASP A 2 9.79 -0.58 -5.17
CA ASP A 2 11.04 0.00 -4.71
C ASP A 2 11.24 -0.30 -3.23
N ILE A 3 12.29 -1.05 -2.89
CA ILE A 3 12.55 -1.43 -1.51
C ILE A 3 12.85 -0.21 -0.62
N ASN A 4 13.37 0.87 -1.20
CA ASN A 4 13.61 2.10 -0.45
C ASN A 4 12.32 2.71 0.06
N GLU A 5 11.24 2.62 -0.69
CA GLU A 5 9.94 3.12 -0.26
C GLU A 5 9.41 2.34 0.92
N ILE A 6 9.60 1.01 0.92
CA ILE A 6 9.23 0.16 2.05
C ILE A 6 9.99 0.59 3.30
N ILE A 7 11.29 0.80 3.18
CA ILE A 7 12.14 1.23 4.30
C ILE A 7 11.67 2.59 4.82
N MET A 8 11.42 3.53 3.93
CA MET A 8 10.94 4.87 4.31
C MET A 8 9.59 4.80 5.01
N TYR A 9 8.69 3.95 4.49
CA TYR A 9 7.39 3.76 5.12
C TYR A 9 7.54 3.23 6.55
N GLU A 10 8.40 2.24 6.75
CA GLU A 10 8.60 1.63 8.06
C GLU A 10 9.27 2.58 9.05
N GLN A 11 10.04 3.52 8.55
CA GLN A 11 10.67 4.56 9.36
C GLN A 11 9.74 5.75 9.63
N GLY A 12 8.57 5.78 9.00
CA GLY A 12 7.64 6.89 9.14
C GLY A 12 8.01 8.12 8.31
N ASP A 13 8.86 7.95 7.30
CA ASP A 13 9.38 9.07 6.51
C ASP A 13 8.57 9.37 5.26
N LEU A 14 7.60 8.51 4.88
CA LEU A 14 6.76 8.79 3.72
C LEU A 14 5.62 9.73 4.07
N SER A 15 5.32 10.64 3.16
CA SER A 15 4.10 11.46 3.26
C SER A 15 2.87 10.56 3.08
N ASP A 16 1.70 11.07 3.45
CA ASP A 16 0.45 10.34 3.28
C ASP A 16 0.19 10.03 1.81
N ASP A 17 0.44 11.00 0.92
CA ASP A 17 0.25 10.80 -0.52
C ASP A 17 1.18 9.71 -1.07
N ASP A 18 2.43 9.72 -0.67
CA ASP A 18 3.40 8.72 -1.11
C ASP A 18 3.06 7.33 -0.53
N THR A 19 2.54 7.30 0.68
CA THR A 19 2.09 6.06 1.30
C THR A 19 0.93 5.45 0.51
N ILE A 20 -0.03 6.27 0.07
CA ILE A 20 -1.15 5.81 -0.75
C ILE A 20 -0.65 5.23 -2.07
N VAL A 21 0.29 5.91 -2.73
CA VAL A 21 0.88 5.42 -3.98
C VAL A 21 1.60 4.09 -3.76
N LEU A 22 2.40 4.00 -2.70
CA LEU A 22 3.10 2.77 -2.37
C LEU A 22 2.12 1.60 -2.16
N PHE A 23 1.07 1.83 -1.38
CA PHE A 23 0.11 0.76 -1.11
C PHE A 23 -0.69 0.37 -2.33
N GLN A 24 -0.98 1.32 -3.24
CA GLN A 24 -1.63 0.96 -4.50
C GLN A 24 -0.74 0.03 -5.32
N GLU A 25 0.56 0.29 -5.38
CA GLU A 25 1.50 -0.60 -6.05
C GLU A 25 1.56 -1.98 -5.39
N LEU A 26 1.58 -2.02 -4.07
CA LEU A 26 1.60 -3.29 -3.33
C LEU A 26 0.33 -4.10 -3.54
N ILE A 27 -0.82 -3.42 -3.63
CA ILE A 27 -2.10 -4.07 -3.90
C ILE A 27 -2.10 -4.63 -5.32
N ASP A 28 -1.67 -3.84 -6.29
CA ASP A 28 -1.67 -4.23 -7.70
C ASP A 28 -0.76 -5.43 -7.98
N SER A 29 0.37 -5.50 -7.31
CA SER A 29 1.30 -6.63 -7.44
C SER A 29 0.89 -7.84 -6.60
N GLY A 30 -0.01 -7.65 -5.65
CA GLY A 30 -0.40 -8.68 -4.69
C GLY A 30 0.50 -8.77 -3.48
N ASP A 31 1.57 -7.98 -3.43
CA ASP A 31 2.54 -8.04 -2.33
C ASP A 31 1.97 -7.58 -1.00
N ALA A 32 0.96 -6.69 -1.02
CA ALA A 32 0.33 -6.24 0.22
C ALA A 32 -0.21 -7.40 1.06
N TRP A 33 -0.64 -8.47 0.40
CA TRP A 33 -1.23 -9.64 1.05
C TRP A 33 -0.20 -10.70 1.43
N LYS A 34 1.03 -10.55 0.94
CA LYS A 34 2.13 -11.50 1.18
C LYS A 34 3.11 -11.01 2.23
N LEU A 35 3.14 -9.70 2.49
CA LEU A 35 3.99 -9.10 3.51
C LEU A 35 3.39 -9.33 4.89
N GLN A 36 4.01 -8.77 5.93
CA GLN A 36 3.50 -8.91 7.29
C GLN A 36 2.05 -8.43 7.38
N GLY A 37 1.32 -9.00 8.33
CA GLY A 37 -0.13 -8.77 8.45
C GLY A 37 -0.55 -7.31 8.51
N HIS A 38 0.28 -6.42 9.07
CA HIS A 38 -0.08 -5.01 9.15
C HIS A 38 -0.15 -4.34 7.76
N TYR A 39 0.59 -4.85 6.77
CA TYR A 39 0.48 -4.34 5.40
C TYR A 39 -0.89 -4.66 4.80
N GLY A 40 -1.36 -5.89 4.98
CA GLY A 40 -2.69 -6.26 4.50
C GLY A 40 -3.79 -5.46 5.18
N ARG A 41 -3.68 -5.26 6.49
CA ARG A 41 -4.66 -4.46 7.23
C ARG A 41 -4.67 -3.01 6.77
N GLN A 42 -3.48 -2.42 6.55
CA GLN A 42 -3.38 -1.05 6.07
C GLN A 42 -3.93 -0.93 4.66
N ALA A 43 -3.62 -1.88 3.78
CA ALA A 43 -4.14 -1.89 2.42
C ALA A 43 -5.67 -1.96 2.43
N ALA A 44 -6.25 -2.84 3.26
CA ALA A 44 -7.69 -2.96 3.38
C ALA A 44 -8.32 -1.65 3.87
N SER A 45 -7.70 -0.99 4.84
CA SER A 45 -8.18 0.30 5.34
C SER A 45 -8.19 1.37 4.25
N LEU A 46 -7.14 1.40 3.43
CA LEU A 46 -7.05 2.39 2.35
C LEU A 46 -8.08 2.12 1.26
N ILE A 47 -8.36 0.85 0.98
CA ILE A 47 -9.42 0.48 0.02
C ILE A 47 -10.78 0.90 0.57
N GLU A 48 -11.08 0.62 1.83
CA GLU A 48 -12.34 1.02 2.46
C GLU A 48 -12.53 2.52 2.48
N ALA A 49 -11.45 3.27 2.68
CA ALA A 49 -11.51 4.73 2.70
C ALA A 49 -11.63 5.34 1.30
N GLY A 50 -11.54 4.52 0.25
CA GLY A 50 -11.62 5.01 -1.13
C GLY A 50 -10.32 5.62 -1.62
N LEU A 51 -9.22 5.45 -0.89
CA LEU A 51 -7.91 6.01 -1.26
C LEU A 51 -7.12 5.06 -2.15
N CYS A 52 -7.40 3.76 -2.08
CA CYS A 52 -6.81 2.73 -2.93
C CYS A 52 -7.91 1.86 -3.51
N HIS A 53 -7.54 1.07 -4.53
CA HIS A 53 -8.45 0.17 -5.23
C HIS A 53 -7.90 -1.24 -5.20
N LYS A 54 -8.80 -2.23 -5.28
CA LYS A 54 -8.37 -3.62 -5.43
C LYS A 54 -7.65 -3.80 -6.77
N ALA A 55 -6.74 -4.78 -6.82
CA ALA A 55 -6.01 -5.08 -8.06
C ALA A 55 -6.99 -5.39 -9.19
N GLY A 56 -6.77 -4.76 -10.35
CA GLY A 56 -7.61 -4.98 -11.52
C GLY A 56 -8.94 -4.25 -11.50
N GLU A 57 -9.25 -3.50 -10.44
CA GLU A 57 -10.48 -2.72 -10.35
C GLU A 57 -10.36 -1.44 -11.17
N ALA A 58 -11.37 -1.18 -12.00
CA ALA A 58 -11.41 0.05 -12.80
C ALA A 58 -11.93 1.22 -11.96
N HIS A 59 -11.47 2.41 -12.30
CA HIS A 59 -11.89 3.64 -11.63
C HIS A 59 -12.83 4.43 -12.48
#